data_87838bb83389c05ad54c69d2d7230567
#
_entry.id   87838bb83389c05ad54c69d2d7230567
#
_cell.length_a   1.000
_cell.length_b   1.000
_cell.length_c   1.000
_cell.angle_alpha   90.00
_cell.angle_beta   90.00
_cell.angle_gamma   90.00
#
_symmetry.space_group_name_H-M   'P 1'
#
loop_
_entity.id
_entity.type
_entity.pdbx_description
1 polymer ?
#
loop_
_entity_poly.entity_id
_entity_poly.type
_entity_poly.pdbx_seq_one_letter_code
_entity_poly.pdbx_strand_id
1 'polypeptide(L)'
;MNKPLRFNIELGRTKPVNIRNEQVRCPFCDRSKLTDILDTSGHIIWLMNKYPVLEKTWPTVIIETETDEGEFSTLPADEAAHILQFGLDKWRETRQRKEFKSVLFFKNYGYMSGGSIRHPHSQIIGLENYDYHKDITVQNMEGWLLHEDQDVRITLSTHPIIGFFEYNIRFKPDAPVRAVALRLQQILRYVLHSVANFS
;
A
#
# COMPACT_ATOMS: atom_id res chain seq x y z
N MET A 1 1.88 -4.73 -25.93
CA MET A 1 1.01 -3.55 -25.75
C MET A 1 0.26 -3.71 -24.44
N ASN A 2 0.12 -2.63 -23.64
CA ASN A 2 -0.70 -2.65 -22.42
C ASN A 2 -2.18 -2.81 -22.82
N LYS A 3 -2.90 -3.65 -22.08
CA LYS A 3 -4.36 -3.73 -22.17
C LYS A 3 -4.93 -2.90 -21.00
N PRO A 4 -6.08 -2.22 -21.20
CA PRO A 4 -6.71 -1.45 -20.14
C PRO A 4 -7.06 -2.35 -18.95
N LEU A 5 -6.90 -1.83 -17.73
CA LEU A 5 -7.40 -2.48 -16.53
C LEU A 5 -8.92 -2.47 -16.54
N ARG A 6 -9.53 -3.60 -16.23
CA ARG A 6 -10.99 -3.75 -16.15
C ARG A 6 -11.40 -4.06 -14.72
N PHE A 7 -12.44 -3.37 -14.27
CA PHE A 7 -13.02 -3.57 -12.95
C PHE A 7 -14.31 -4.38 -13.04
N ASN A 8 -14.41 -5.41 -12.21
CA ASN A 8 -15.65 -6.13 -11.99
C ASN A 8 -16.50 -5.38 -10.95
N ILE A 9 -17.44 -4.57 -11.45
CA ILE A 9 -18.30 -3.73 -10.62
C ILE A 9 -19.23 -4.56 -9.72
N GLU A 10 -19.74 -5.67 -10.23
CA GLU A 10 -20.64 -6.56 -9.47
C GLU A 10 -19.92 -7.11 -8.23
N LEU A 11 -18.70 -7.62 -8.43
CA LEU A 11 -17.89 -8.09 -7.31
C LEU A 11 -17.51 -6.95 -6.36
N GLY A 12 -17.25 -5.75 -6.89
CA GLY A 12 -16.95 -4.57 -6.07
C GLY A 12 -18.09 -4.21 -5.11
N ARG A 13 -19.35 -4.40 -5.51
CA ARG A 13 -20.53 -4.12 -4.68
C ARG A 13 -20.72 -5.10 -3.52
N THR A 14 -20.14 -6.28 -3.58
CA THR A 14 -20.24 -7.32 -2.54
C THR A 14 -19.18 -7.17 -1.43
N LYS A 15 -18.23 -6.25 -1.60
CA LYS A 15 -17.17 -6.02 -0.60
C LYS A 15 -17.76 -5.52 0.73
N PRO A 16 -17.26 -6.01 1.86
CA PRO A 16 -17.58 -5.40 3.15
C PRO A 16 -17.03 -3.97 3.20
N VAL A 17 -17.83 -3.04 3.71
CA VAL A 17 -17.47 -1.61 3.83
C VAL A 17 -17.65 -1.19 5.30
N ASN A 18 -16.71 -1.60 6.16
CA ASN A 18 -16.76 -1.24 7.58
C ASN A 18 -16.12 0.13 7.88
N ILE A 19 -15.37 0.69 6.96
CA ILE A 19 -14.79 2.03 7.13
C ILE A 19 -15.85 3.14 7.17
N ARG A 20 -17.04 2.89 6.58
CA ARG A 20 -18.20 3.81 6.58
C ARG A 20 -19.33 3.34 7.46
N ASN A 21 -19.34 2.07 7.84
CA ASN A 21 -20.41 1.49 8.64
C ASN A 21 -19.80 0.63 9.75
N GLU A 22 -19.76 1.20 10.96
CA GLU A 22 -19.20 0.55 12.15
C GLU A 22 -19.97 -0.69 12.60
N GLN A 23 -21.23 -0.86 12.14
CA GLN A 23 -22.02 -2.06 12.40
C GLN A 23 -21.53 -3.26 11.58
N VAL A 24 -20.79 -3.03 10.50
CA VAL A 24 -20.18 -4.10 9.72
C VAL A 24 -18.93 -4.61 10.45
N ARG A 25 -18.97 -5.86 10.86
CA ARG A 25 -17.86 -6.51 11.55
C ARG A 25 -16.58 -6.47 10.71
N CYS A 26 -15.45 -6.17 11.35
CA CYS A 26 -14.15 -6.20 10.72
C CYS A 26 -13.82 -7.61 10.19
N PRO A 27 -13.59 -7.79 8.89
CA PRO A 27 -13.32 -9.12 8.32
C PRO A 27 -11.91 -9.64 8.66
N PHE A 28 -10.99 -8.77 9.09
CA PHE A 28 -9.61 -9.13 9.41
C PHE A 28 -9.36 -9.36 10.90
N CYS A 29 -10.30 -8.95 11.77
CA CYS A 29 -10.19 -9.13 13.21
C CYS A 29 -10.45 -10.58 13.65
N ASP A 30 -11.24 -11.35 12.90
CA ASP A 30 -11.49 -12.75 13.17
C ASP A 30 -10.49 -13.65 12.44
N ARG A 31 -9.31 -13.77 13.01
CA ARG A 31 -8.19 -14.50 12.40
C ARG A 31 -8.48 -15.96 12.14
N SER A 32 -9.39 -16.57 12.94
CA SER A 32 -9.79 -17.98 12.76
C SER A 32 -10.56 -18.25 11.46
N LYS A 33 -11.12 -17.19 10.84
CA LYS A 33 -11.87 -17.24 9.58
C LYS A 33 -11.07 -16.82 8.35
N LEU A 34 -9.80 -16.47 8.54
CA LEU A 34 -8.94 -16.16 7.42
C LEU A 34 -8.58 -17.44 6.67
N THR A 35 -8.65 -17.37 5.36
CA THR A 35 -8.33 -18.47 4.43
C THR A 35 -7.31 -18.01 3.40
N ASP A 36 -6.75 -18.98 2.68
CA ASP A 36 -5.80 -18.70 1.60
C ASP A 36 -4.60 -17.87 2.04
N ILE A 37 -4.13 -18.16 3.27
CA ILE A 37 -2.94 -17.54 3.85
C ILE A 37 -1.72 -18.05 3.07
N LEU A 38 -0.91 -17.12 2.60
CA LEU A 38 0.29 -17.38 1.82
C LEU A 38 1.53 -17.40 2.72
N ASP A 39 1.61 -16.46 3.67
CA ASP A 39 2.72 -16.39 4.64
C ASP A 39 2.36 -15.52 5.84
N THR A 40 3.16 -15.62 6.91
CA THR A 40 3.00 -14.84 8.14
C THR A 40 4.34 -14.42 8.72
N SER A 41 4.38 -13.30 9.43
CA SER A 41 5.53 -12.88 10.24
C SER A 41 5.03 -12.21 11.53
N GLY A 42 5.08 -12.94 12.64
CA GLY A 42 4.44 -12.54 13.89
C GLY A 42 2.93 -12.37 13.68
N HIS A 43 2.42 -11.18 13.93
CA HIS A 43 1.00 -10.85 13.74
C HIS A 43 0.64 -10.44 12.29
N ILE A 44 1.62 -10.20 11.43
CA ILE A 44 1.40 -9.82 10.04
C ILE A 44 0.98 -11.06 9.24
N ILE A 45 -0.07 -10.93 8.44
CA ILE A 45 -0.60 -12.03 7.62
C ILE A 45 -0.70 -11.60 6.16
N TRP A 46 -0.11 -12.37 5.26
CA TRP A 46 -0.26 -12.21 3.82
C TRP A 46 -1.19 -13.30 3.27
N LEU A 47 -2.22 -12.90 2.54
CA LEU A 47 -3.27 -13.81 2.05
C LEU A 47 -3.83 -13.36 0.71
N MET A 48 -4.53 -14.26 0.03
CA MET A 48 -5.27 -13.92 -1.20
C MET A 48 -6.44 -12.99 -0.90
N ASN A 49 -6.65 -12.00 -1.77
CA ASN A 49 -7.82 -11.11 -1.66
C ASN A 49 -9.08 -11.86 -2.13
N LYS A 50 -10.06 -12.03 -1.24
CA LYS A 50 -11.35 -12.66 -1.54
C LYS A 50 -12.21 -11.92 -2.57
N TYR A 51 -11.88 -10.65 -2.84
CA TYR A 51 -12.65 -9.79 -3.73
C TYR A 51 -11.75 -9.26 -4.87
N PRO A 52 -11.40 -10.10 -5.84
CA PRO A 52 -10.52 -9.75 -6.95
C PRO A 52 -11.23 -8.86 -7.97
N VAL A 53 -11.46 -7.59 -7.62
CA VAL A 53 -12.20 -6.63 -8.46
C VAL A 53 -11.49 -6.24 -9.75
N LEU A 54 -10.17 -6.41 -9.82
CA LEU A 54 -9.39 -6.19 -11.04
C LEU A 54 -9.24 -7.50 -11.80
N GLU A 55 -9.67 -7.50 -13.04
CA GLU A 55 -9.54 -8.67 -13.93
C GLU A 55 -8.08 -8.86 -14.38
N LYS A 56 -7.68 -10.10 -14.59
CA LYS A 56 -6.33 -10.46 -15.04
C LYS A 56 -5.25 -9.94 -14.09
N THR A 57 -5.48 -10.20 -12.82
CA THR A 57 -4.54 -9.84 -11.74
C THR A 57 -4.43 -10.98 -10.72
N TRP A 58 -3.35 -10.97 -9.98
CA TRP A 58 -3.14 -11.79 -8.80
C TRP A 58 -3.15 -10.89 -7.56
N PRO A 59 -4.33 -10.69 -6.94
CA PRO A 59 -4.50 -9.74 -5.86
C PRO A 59 -4.28 -10.38 -4.50
N THR A 60 -3.44 -9.80 -3.67
CA THR A 60 -3.21 -10.22 -2.29
C THR A 60 -3.36 -9.06 -1.33
N VAL A 61 -3.51 -9.38 -0.04
CA VAL A 61 -3.63 -8.43 1.06
C VAL A 61 -2.59 -8.79 2.12
N ILE A 62 -1.99 -7.77 2.71
CA ILE A 62 -1.19 -7.88 3.93
C ILE A 62 -1.99 -7.23 5.06
N ILE A 63 -2.43 -8.00 6.03
CA ILE A 63 -3.00 -7.51 7.28
C ILE A 63 -1.83 -7.13 8.18
N GLU A 64 -1.74 -5.86 8.58
CA GLU A 64 -0.55 -5.29 9.20
C GLU A 64 -0.54 -5.37 10.73
N THR A 65 -1.71 -5.36 11.35
CA THR A 65 -1.87 -5.26 12.81
C THR A 65 -2.79 -6.35 13.36
N GLU A 66 -2.79 -6.56 14.66
CA GLU A 66 -3.71 -7.51 15.31
C GLU A 66 -5.14 -6.99 15.41
N THR A 67 -5.27 -5.68 15.60
CA THR A 67 -6.55 -4.98 15.79
C THR A 67 -6.76 -4.00 14.66
N ASP A 68 -7.99 -3.53 14.49
CA ASP A 68 -8.36 -2.50 13.51
C ASP A 68 -8.12 -1.07 14.02
N GLU A 69 -7.45 -0.93 15.15
CA GLU A 69 -7.01 0.34 15.71
C GLU A 69 -5.62 0.74 15.23
N GLY A 70 -5.36 2.03 15.18
CA GLY A 70 -4.09 2.59 14.76
C GLY A 70 -3.94 2.68 13.24
N GLU A 71 -2.79 3.14 12.84
CA GLU A 71 -2.41 3.27 11.43
C GLU A 71 -0.88 3.39 11.30
N PHE A 72 -0.36 3.13 10.11
CA PHE A 72 1.09 3.03 9.88
C PHE A 72 1.88 4.25 10.39
N SER A 73 1.34 5.46 10.30
CA SER A 73 2.05 6.68 10.71
C SER A 73 2.25 6.79 12.23
N THR A 74 1.42 6.09 13.01
CA THR A 74 1.43 6.15 14.49
C THR A 74 2.02 4.92 15.17
N LEU A 75 2.24 3.83 14.43
CA LEU A 75 2.84 2.62 14.98
C LEU A 75 4.26 2.88 15.54
N PRO A 76 4.72 2.07 16.51
CA PRO A 76 6.11 2.05 16.91
C PRO A 76 7.05 1.88 15.70
N ALA A 77 8.20 2.57 15.72
CA ALA A 77 9.09 2.61 14.57
C ALA A 77 9.58 1.21 14.11
N ASP A 78 9.82 0.32 15.05
CA ASP A 78 10.30 -1.03 14.74
C ASP A 78 9.18 -1.90 14.17
N GLU A 79 7.94 -1.71 14.59
CA GLU A 79 6.77 -2.35 14.01
C GLU A 79 6.50 -1.86 12.60
N ALA A 80 6.53 -0.55 12.36
CA ALA A 80 6.40 0.03 11.02
C ALA A 80 7.51 -0.47 10.09
N ALA A 81 8.75 -0.59 10.58
CA ALA A 81 9.86 -1.16 9.83
C ALA A 81 9.64 -2.64 9.49
N HIS A 82 9.13 -3.43 10.44
CA HIS A 82 8.82 -4.85 10.22
C HIS A 82 7.73 -5.03 9.16
N ILE A 83 6.65 -4.25 9.25
CA ILE A 83 5.56 -4.26 8.24
C ILE A 83 6.09 -3.89 6.85
N LEU A 84 6.88 -2.82 6.76
CA LEU A 84 7.45 -2.37 5.48
C LEU A 84 8.42 -3.41 4.91
N GLN A 85 9.30 -3.98 5.74
CA GLN A 85 10.24 -5.03 5.32
C GLN A 85 9.49 -6.23 4.77
N PHE A 86 8.51 -6.76 5.54
CA PHE A 86 7.71 -7.89 5.11
C PHE A 86 7.00 -7.60 3.78
N GLY A 87 6.36 -6.43 3.65
CA GLY A 87 5.69 -6.02 2.40
C GLY A 87 6.64 -5.94 1.22
N LEU A 88 7.84 -5.35 1.38
CA LEU A 88 8.85 -5.27 0.34
C LEU A 88 9.38 -6.65 -0.07
N ASP A 89 9.55 -7.56 0.88
CA ASP A 89 10.03 -8.92 0.59
C ASP A 89 8.97 -9.70 -0.18
N LYS A 90 7.68 -9.61 0.19
CA LYS A 90 6.58 -10.24 -0.54
C LYS A 90 6.35 -9.62 -1.92
N TRP A 91 6.56 -8.33 -2.07
CA TRP A 91 6.55 -7.68 -3.38
C TRP A 91 7.69 -8.16 -4.27
N ARG A 92 8.93 -8.27 -3.74
CA ARG A 92 10.08 -8.83 -4.47
C ARG A 92 9.85 -10.28 -4.89
N GLU A 93 9.34 -11.11 -3.95
CA GLU A 93 8.96 -12.50 -4.20
C GLU A 93 7.94 -12.59 -5.35
N THR A 94 6.89 -11.79 -5.31
CA THR A 94 5.86 -11.76 -6.35
C THR A 94 6.44 -11.35 -7.72
N ARG A 95 7.34 -10.37 -7.76
CA ARG A 95 8.04 -9.96 -9.00
C ARG A 95 8.91 -11.06 -9.57
N GLN A 96 9.54 -11.88 -8.74
CA GLN A 96 10.42 -12.98 -9.18
C GLN A 96 9.64 -14.11 -9.88
N ARG A 97 8.34 -14.24 -9.66
CA ARG A 97 7.49 -15.22 -10.34
C ARG A 97 7.46 -15.07 -11.86
N LYS A 98 7.76 -13.87 -12.38
CA LYS A 98 7.78 -13.55 -13.83
C LYS A 98 6.46 -13.83 -14.58
N GLU A 99 5.38 -14.03 -13.87
CA GLU A 99 4.03 -14.24 -14.40
C GLU A 99 3.34 -12.91 -14.74
N PHE A 100 3.83 -11.81 -14.15
CA PHE A 100 3.22 -10.50 -14.23
C PHE A 100 4.09 -9.50 -14.99
N LYS A 101 3.47 -8.62 -15.77
CA LYS A 101 4.17 -7.52 -16.44
C LYS A 101 4.66 -6.48 -15.45
N SER A 102 3.91 -6.27 -14.40
CA SER A 102 4.29 -5.42 -13.29
C SER A 102 3.60 -5.85 -12.01
N VAL A 103 4.14 -5.43 -10.85
CA VAL A 103 3.60 -5.75 -9.53
C VAL A 103 3.51 -4.49 -8.72
N LEU A 104 2.32 -4.15 -8.27
CA LEU A 104 2.04 -3.03 -7.38
C LEU A 104 2.14 -3.48 -5.92
N PHE A 105 2.73 -2.63 -5.08
CA PHE A 105 2.61 -2.69 -3.63
C PHE A 105 2.09 -1.32 -3.17
N PHE A 106 0.91 -1.28 -2.55
CA PHE A 106 0.27 -0.03 -2.17
C PHE A 106 -0.62 -0.19 -0.95
N LYS A 107 -0.96 0.93 -0.34
CA LYS A 107 -1.90 1.05 0.76
C LYS A 107 -2.87 2.19 0.49
N ASN A 108 -4.15 1.93 0.63
CA ASN A 108 -5.18 2.95 0.68
C ASN A 108 -5.43 3.36 2.14
N TYR A 109 -5.52 4.64 2.40
CA TYR A 109 -5.85 5.17 3.72
C TYR A 109 -7.13 6.00 3.68
N GLY A 110 -8.05 5.68 4.60
CA GLY A 110 -9.31 6.38 4.71
C GLY A 110 -10.31 6.08 3.57
N TYR A 111 -11.54 6.49 3.77
CA TYR A 111 -12.62 6.19 2.81
C TYR A 111 -12.50 6.96 1.49
N MET A 112 -11.85 8.12 1.50
CA MET A 112 -11.66 8.95 0.29
C MET A 112 -10.65 8.35 -0.68
N SER A 113 -9.77 7.48 -0.21
CA SER A 113 -8.78 6.77 -1.05
C SER A 113 -9.35 5.52 -1.75
N GLY A 114 -10.65 5.23 -1.57
CA GLY A 114 -11.25 3.99 -2.06
C GLY A 114 -11.07 2.79 -1.13
N GLY A 115 -10.53 2.98 0.06
CA GLY A 115 -10.47 1.95 1.10
C GLY A 115 -11.86 1.53 1.55
N SER A 116 -12.10 0.22 1.72
CA SER A 116 -13.36 -0.34 2.21
C SER A 116 -13.27 -0.88 3.63
N ILE A 117 -12.08 -1.25 4.07
CA ILE A 117 -11.81 -1.87 5.36
C ILE A 117 -10.98 -0.90 6.22
N ARG A 118 -11.42 -0.70 7.47
CA ARG A 118 -10.74 0.17 8.43
C ARG A 118 -9.43 -0.43 8.93
N HIS A 119 -9.40 -1.75 9.14
CA HIS A 119 -8.22 -2.47 9.64
C HIS A 119 -6.98 -2.16 8.80
N PRO A 120 -5.86 -1.76 9.39
CA PRO A 120 -4.63 -1.45 8.67
C PRO A 120 -4.18 -2.60 7.78
N HIS A 121 -4.11 -2.34 6.49
CA HIS A 121 -3.69 -3.33 5.50
C HIS A 121 -3.07 -2.66 4.29
N SER A 122 -2.21 -3.40 3.62
CA SER A 122 -1.67 -3.07 2.30
C SER A 122 -1.99 -4.16 1.29
N GLN A 123 -1.69 -3.93 0.03
CA GLN A 123 -2.01 -4.86 -1.04
C GLN A 123 -0.80 -5.04 -1.96
N ILE A 124 -0.61 -6.28 -2.41
CA ILE A 124 0.31 -6.60 -3.50
C ILE A 124 -0.52 -7.18 -4.63
N ILE A 125 -0.45 -6.56 -5.81
CA ILE A 125 -1.22 -6.99 -6.99
C ILE A 125 -0.28 -7.24 -8.16
N GLY A 126 -0.21 -8.47 -8.61
CA GLY A 126 0.42 -8.84 -9.86
C GLY A 126 -0.48 -8.51 -11.05
N LEU A 127 0.01 -7.74 -12.03
CA LEU A 127 -0.72 -7.32 -13.23
C LEU A 127 -0.27 -8.14 -14.43
N GLU A 128 -1.10 -9.02 -14.94
CA GLU A 128 -0.76 -9.91 -16.07
C GLU A 128 -0.60 -9.16 -17.39
N ASN A 129 -1.44 -8.15 -17.62
CA ASN A 129 -1.59 -7.51 -18.92
C ASN A 129 -1.20 -6.03 -18.96
N TYR A 130 -0.81 -5.46 -17.82
CA TYR A 130 -0.50 -4.05 -17.69
C TYR A 130 0.87 -3.83 -17.05
N ASP A 131 1.68 -2.99 -17.69
CA ASP A 131 3.00 -2.59 -17.22
C ASP A 131 2.97 -1.09 -16.89
N TYR A 132 2.79 -0.77 -15.63
CA TYR A 132 2.70 0.62 -15.16
C TYR A 132 4.02 1.38 -15.27
N HIS A 133 5.16 0.70 -15.41
CA HIS A 133 6.44 1.40 -15.59
C HIS A 133 6.48 2.26 -16.87
N LYS A 134 5.61 1.96 -17.83
CA LYS A 134 5.48 2.75 -19.07
C LYS A 134 4.76 4.08 -18.88
N ASP A 135 4.06 4.23 -17.77
CA ASP A 135 3.30 5.44 -17.43
C ASP A 135 4.09 6.36 -16.50
N ILE A 136 5.22 5.87 -15.97
CA ILE A 136 6.09 6.62 -15.06
C ILE A 136 7.29 7.12 -15.84
N THR A 137 7.51 8.44 -15.81
CA THR A 137 8.66 9.09 -16.43
C THR A 137 9.67 9.55 -15.39
N VAL A 138 10.88 9.88 -15.82
CA VAL A 138 11.89 10.47 -14.92
C VAL A 138 11.39 11.78 -14.31
N GLN A 139 10.61 12.56 -15.06
CA GLN A 139 10.04 13.82 -14.60
C GLN A 139 9.10 13.64 -13.41
N ASN A 140 8.38 12.53 -13.30
CA ASN A 140 7.52 12.26 -12.15
C ASN A 140 8.33 12.12 -10.85
N MET A 141 9.63 11.79 -10.96
CA MET A 141 10.53 11.70 -9.79
C MET A 141 11.21 13.02 -9.45
N GLU A 142 11.00 14.08 -10.26
CA GLU A 142 11.50 15.43 -9.99
C GLU A 142 10.58 16.17 -9.02
N GLY A 143 11.16 17.08 -8.24
CA GLY A 143 10.37 17.86 -7.29
C GLY A 143 11.24 18.73 -6.38
N TRP A 144 10.58 19.56 -5.61
CA TRP A 144 11.23 20.38 -4.60
C TRP A 144 11.77 19.52 -3.48
N LEU A 145 13.06 19.65 -3.17
CA LEU A 145 13.73 18.90 -2.12
C LEU A 145 13.17 19.30 -0.76
N LEU A 146 12.67 18.32 -0.02
CA LEU A 146 12.18 18.48 1.35
C LEU A 146 13.17 17.91 2.38
N HIS A 147 13.79 16.79 2.03
CA HIS A 147 14.76 16.13 2.89
C HIS A 147 15.72 15.28 2.05
N GLU A 148 16.98 15.26 2.47
CA GLU A 148 17.99 14.34 1.94
C GLU A 148 18.99 13.99 3.05
N ASP A 149 19.21 12.71 3.22
CA ASP A 149 20.27 12.17 4.06
C ASP A 149 21.06 11.11 3.30
N GLN A 150 21.87 10.32 4.02
CA GLN A 150 22.68 9.28 3.41
C GLN A 150 21.84 8.23 2.63
N ASP A 151 20.65 7.90 3.10
CA ASP A 151 19.87 6.74 2.66
C ASP A 151 18.59 7.10 1.92
N VAL A 152 17.97 8.25 2.25
CA VAL A 152 16.63 8.63 1.81
C VAL A 152 16.60 10.06 1.28
N ARG A 153 15.93 10.25 0.14
CA ARG A 153 15.63 11.56 -0.45
C ARG A 153 14.11 11.70 -0.58
N ILE A 154 13.56 12.81 -0.10
CA ILE A 154 12.14 13.15 -0.16
C ILE A 154 11.96 14.41 -0.98
N THR A 155 11.08 14.36 -1.98
CA THR A 155 10.70 15.54 -2.77
C THR A 155 9.18 15.68 -2.84
N LEU A 156 8.70 16.93 -2.93
CA LEU A 156 7.33 17.22 -3.36
C LEU A 156 7.33 17.30 -4.88
N SER A 157 6.59 16.40 -5.54
CA SER A 157 6.59 16.26 -6.99
C SER A 157 6.16 17.55 -7.69
N THR A 158 6.89 17.93 -8.74
CA THR A 158 6.49 19.00 -9.65
C THR A 158 5.73 18.47 -10.87
N HIS A 159 5.72 17.14 -11.06
CA HIS A 159 5.00 16.44 -12.13
C HIS A 159 4.25 15.24 -11.54
N PRO A 160 3.23 15.48 -10.69
CA PRO A 160 2.49 14.40 -10.03
C PRO A 160 1.74 13.54 -11.05
N ILE A 161 1.68 12.23 -10.81
CA ILE A 161 0.98 11.27 -11.66
C ILE A 161 -0.53 11.34 -11.42
N ILE A 162 -0.94 11.45 -10.14
CA ILE A 162 -2.36 11.44 -9.74
C ILE A 162 -2.91 12.85 -9.56
N GLY A 163 -2.04 13.85 -9.46
CA GLY A 163 -2.40 15.24 -9.19
C GLY A 163 -2.36 15.59 -7.70
N PHE A 164 -2.49 16.89 -7.39
CA PHE A 164 -2.38 17.47 -6.04
C PHE A 164 -0.99 17.29 -5.42
N PHE A 165 -0.94 16.92 -4.14
CA PHE A 165 0.31 16.73 -3.42
C PHE A 165 0.77 15.29 -3.55
N GLU A 166 1.90 15.10 -4.25
CA GLU A 166 2.55 13.81 -4.40
C GLU A 166 3.98 13.91 -3.85
N TYR A 167 4.29 13.06 -2.87
CA TYR A 167 5.61 12.98 -2.27
C TYR A 167 6.36 11.79 -2.82
N ASN A 168 7.54 12.03 -3.38
CA ASN A 168 8.44 10.96 -3.80
C ASN A 168 9.41 10.65 -2.65
N ILE A 169 9.44 9.41 -2.21
CA ILE A 169 10.41 8.90 -1.23
C ILE A 169 11.33 7.94 -1.99
N ARG A 170 12.53 8.41 -2.30
CA ARG A 170 13.58 7.62 -2.96
C ARG A 170 14.58 7.16 -1.93
N PHE A 171 14.98 5.90 -2.00
CA PHE A 171 15.96 5.33 -1.08
C PHE A 171 16.93 4.41 -1.81
N LYS A 172 18.10 4.22 -1.24
CA LYS A 172 19.11 3.31 -1.78
C LYS A 172 18.65 1.86 -1.62
N PRO A 173 19.06 0.95 -2.52
CA PRO A 173 18.70 -0.47 -2.41
C PRO A 173 19.13 -1.14 -1.10
N ASP A 174 20.21 -0.66 -0.50
CA ASP A 174 20.81 -1.12 0.75
C ASP A 174 20.45 -0.25 1.97
N ALA A 175 19.58 0.74 1.80
CA ALA A 175 19.11 1.59 2.90
C ALA A 175 18.46 0.75 4.01
N PRO A 176 18.76 1.03 5.29
CA PRO A 176 18.07 0.38 6.39
C PRO A 176 16.56 0.63 6.30
N VAL A 177 15.76 -0.44 6.24
CA VAL A 177 14.30 -0.30 6.09
C VAL A 177 13.68 0.52 7.22
N ARG A 178 14.26 0.46 8.42
CA ARG A 178 13.86 1.30 9.54
C ARG A 178 14.00 2.80 9.25
N ALA A 179 15.07 3.21 8.56
CA ALA A 179 15.24 4.62 8.17
C ALA A 179 14.16 5.03 7.16
N VAL A 180 13.89 4.18 6.16
CA VAL A 180 12.83 4.42 5.17
C VAL A 180 11.45 4.50 5.83
N ALA A 181 11.13 3.56 6.74
CA ALA A 181 9.86 3.54 7.47
C ALA A 181 9.65 4.81 8.31
N LEU A 182 10.68 5.28 9.02
CA LEU A 182 10.62 6.53 9.80
C LEU A 182 10.32 7.75 8.91
N ARG A 183 10.95 7.84 7.74
CA ARG A 183 10.70 8.94 6.80
C ARG A 183 9.29 8.86 6.21
N LEU A 184 8.83 7.67 5.86
CA LEU A 184 7.46 7.45 5.42
C LEU A 184 6.44 7.86 6.50
N GLN A 185 6.66 7.46 7.76
CA GLN A 185 5.82 7.88 8.88
C GLN A 185 5.80 9.41 9.07
N GLN A 186 6.94 10.09 8.91
CA GLN A 186 7.00 11.55 9.03
C GLN A 186 6.13 12.23 7.97
N ILE A 187 6.22 11.80 6.71
CA ILE A 187 5.40 12.35 5.63
C ILE A 187 3.92 12.04 5.85
N LEU A 188 3.58 10.80 6.21
CA LEU A 188 2.20 10.42 6.47
C LEU A 188 1.60 11.22 7.64
N ARG A 189 2.34 11.41 8.74
CA ARG A 189 1.88 12.27 9.85
C ARG A 189 1.64 13.70 9.38
N TYR A 190 2.54 14.27 8.60
CA TYR A 190 2.35 15.60 8.06
C TYR A 190 1.08 15.69 7.19
N VAL A 191 0.91 14.77 6.25
CA VAL A 191 -0.26 14.75 5.35
C VAL A 191 -1.56 14.55 6.11
N LEU A 192 -1.61 13.58 7.03
CA LEU A 192 -2.84 13.19 7.72
C LEU A 192 -3.25 14.17 8.84
N HIS A 193 -2.27 14.76 9.53
CA HIS A 193 -2.57 15.58 10.71
C HIS A 193 -2.36 17.08 10.49
N SER A 194 -1.63 17.49 9.47
CA SER A 194 -1.40 18.91 9.18
C SER A 194 -2.16 19.37 7.95
N VAL A 195 -2.12 18.61 6.85
CA VAL A 195 -2.77 19.02 5.58
C VAL A 195 -4.26 18.69 5.58
N ALA A 196 -4.66 17.53 6.09
CA ALA A 196 -6.07 17.11 6.11
C ALA A 196 -6.97 17.93 7.06
N ASN A 197 -6.37 18.65 8.01
CA ASN A 197 -7.11 19.50 8.96
C ASN A 197 -7.39 20.91 8.44
N PHE A 198 -7.02 21.24 7.21
CA PHE A 198 -7.36 22.52 6.55
C PHE A 198 -8.68 22.49 5.77
N SER A 199 -9.46 21.40 5.87
CA SER A 199 -10.76 21.25 5.19
C SER A 199 -11.91 21.51 6.14
#